data_6cf72be6eda6e00f0956c0ed3be03c02
#
_entry.id   6cf72be6eda6e00f0956c0ed3be03c02
#
_cell.length_a   1.000
_cell.length_b   1.000
_cell.length_c   1.000
_cell.angle_alpha   90.00
_cell.angle_beta   90.00
_cell.angle_gamma   90.00
#
_symmetry.space_group_name_H-M   'P 1'
#
loop_
_entity.id
_entity.type
_entity.pdbx_description
1 polymer ?
#
loop_
_entity_poly.entity_id
_entity_poly.type
_entity_poly.pdbx_seq_one_letter_code
_entity_poly.pdbx_strand_id
1 'polypeptide(L)'
;MATLDLPDLTLWYERFGTPDPARRVLVFNGSGATIEASRPLIDKLAEHLDVAVHDQRCLGRTGLPPTQPTMADYAADALALVDHLGWDRFAVFGISFGGMVAQEFAVTHPERITRLALLCTSPGGAGGSSYPLHELLDLPPDERDRISLRNLDTRYDDAFLADHPFDRMIVDGMRARATVAKSAEQLRGERMQLDARRHHDVWDRLGAITCPTLIACGDHDGTAPAANSEAIHSRIAGSELRRYEGGHLFVYQDRRAFPDVIGFLTG
;
A
#
# COMPACT_ATOMS: atom_id res chain seq x y z
N MET A 1 15.13 -2.09 -14.52
CA MET A 1 13.86 -1.74 -15.20
C MET A 1 13.55 -2.84 -16.18
N ALA A 2 12.40 -3.45 -16.08
CA ALA A 2 11.99 -4.54 -16.96
C ALA A 2 10.46 -4.63 -17.07
N THR A 3 9.99 -5.40 -18.05
CA THR A 3 8.60 -5.72 -18.28
C THR A 3 8.37 -7.21 -18.18
N LEU A 4 7.17 -7.59 -17.78
CA LEU A 4 6.68 -8.96 -17.78
C LEU A 4 5.34 -8.99 -18.55
N ASP A 5 5.28 -9.76 -19.63
CA ASP A 5 4.03 -9.92 -20.36
C ASP A 5 3.13 -10.91 -19.62
N LEU A 6 1.94 -10.44 -19.25
CA LEU A 6 0.85 -11.19 -18.69
C LEU A 6 -0.23 -11.42 -19.76
N PRO A 7 -1.17 -12.33 -19.56
CA PRO A 7 -2.18 -12.64 -20.57
C PRO A 7 -3.03 -11.44 -21.04
N ASP A 8 -3.22 -10.45 -20.17
CA ASP A 8 -4.13 -9.30 -20.40
C ASP A 8 -3.45 -7.94 -20.38
N LEU A 9 -2.18 -7.86 -19.96
CA LEU A 9 -1.40 -6.62 -19.92
C LEU A 9 0.10 -6.87 -19.84
N THR A 10 0.91 -5.83 -20.04
CA THR A 10 2.34 -5.85 -19.77
C THR A 10 2.61 -5.16 -18.43
N LEU A 11 3.18 -5.88 -17.46
CA LEU A 11 3.53 -5.41 -16.14
C LEU A 11 4.90 -4.73 -16.17
N TRP A 12 5.00 -3.52 -15.62
CA TRP A 12 6.26 -2.83 -15.41
C TRP A 12 6.76 -3.06 -13.99
N TYR A 13 8.02 -3.50 -13.85
CA TYR A 13 8.64 -3.71 -12.55
C TYR A 13 10.09 -3.24 -12.50
N GLU A 14 10.58 -3.01 -11.30
CA GLU A 14 11.96 -2.65 -11.02
C GLU A 14 12.47 -3.40 -9.79
N ARG A 15 13.79 -3.59 -9.73
CA ARG A 15 14.49 -4.11 -8.55
C ARG A 15 15.46 -3.05 -8.01
N PHE A 16 15.54 -2.99 -6.69
CA PHE A 16 16.39 -2.06 -5.96
C PHE A 16 17.12 -2.78 -4.84
N GLY A 17 18.22 -2.18 -4.36
CA GLY A 17 19.06 -2.77 -3.34
C GLY A 17 20.05 -3.80 -3.89
N THR A 18 20.76 -4.45 -2.98
CA THR A 18 21.72 -5.51 -3.33
C THR A 18 21.00 -6.85 -3.36
N PRO A 19 21.15 -7.64 -4.44
CA PRO A 19 20.55 -8.97 -4.52
C PRO A 19 21.00 -9.86 -3.36
N ASP A 20 20.06 -10.28 -2.51
CA ASP A 20 20.27 -11.17 -1.37
C ASP A 20 19.03 -12.05 -1.14
N PRO A 21 19.12 -13.38 -1.39
CA PRO A 21 18.00 -14.29 -1.19
C PRO A 21 17.38 -14.27 0.21
N ALA A 22 18.15 -13.95 1.24
CA ALA A 22 17.68 -13.88 2.63
C ALA A 22 16.93 -12.57 2.94
N ARG A 23 17.05 -11.56 2.07
CA ARG A 23 16.51 -10.21 2.28
C ARG A 23 15.51 -9.77 1.20
N ARG A 24 14.96 -10.71 0.44
CA ARG A 24 13.97 -10.43 -0.61
C ARG A 24 12.69 -9.87 -0.02
N VAL A 25 12.21 -8.78 -0.57
CA VAL A 25 10.92 -8.19 -0.24
C VAL A 25 10.16 -7.77 -1.49
N LEU A 26 8.91 -8.20 -1.59
CA LEU A 26 7.96 -7.71 -2.59
C LEU A 26 7.18 -6.55 -1.98
N VAL A 27 7.16 -5.40 -2.67
CA VAL A 27 6.52 -4.17 -2.21
C VAL A 27 5.25 -3.89 -2.99
N PHE A 28 4.15 -3.66 -2.28
CA PHE A 28 2.87 -3.20 -2.80
C PHE A 28 2.62 -1.75 -2.37
N ASN A 29 2.55 -0.85 -3.34
CA ASN A 29 2.30 0.58 -3.12
C ASN A 29 0.83 0.89 -2.81
N GLY A 30 0.59 2.07 -2.23
CA GLY A 30 -0.77 2.57 -1.95
C GLY A 30 -1.56 2.95 -3.20
N SER A 31 -2.82 3.36 -3.02
CA SER A 31 -3.71 3.79 -4.12
C SER A 31 -3.10 4.92 -4.95
N GLY A 32 -3.14 4.77 -6.28
CA GLY A 32 -2.63 5.77 -7.22
C GLY A 32 -1.11 5.93 -7.24
N ALA A 33 -0.36 5.18 -6.43
CA ALA A 33 1.08 5.32 -6.30
C ALA A 33 1.83 4.42 -7.30
N THR A 34 2.70 5.04 -8.09
CA THR A 34 3.65 4.37 -8.99
C THR A 34 4.99 4.16 -8.30
N ILE A 35 5.89 3.39 -8.93
CA ILE A 35 7.29 3.23 -8.48
C ILE A 35 7.95 4.60 -8.32
N GLU A 36 7.77 5.50 -9.29
CA GLU A 36 8.36 6.83 -9.27
C GLU A 36 7.83 7.67 -8.08
N ALA A 37 6.52 7.66 -7.85
CA ALA A 37 5.91 8.38 -6.74
C ALA A 37 6.32 7.84 -5.36
N SER A 38 6.63 6.54 -5.27
CA SER A 38 7.00 5.85 -4.02
C SER A 38 8.52 5.75 -3.83
N ARG A 39 9.31 6.39 -4.69
CA ARG A 39 10.77 6.29 -4.70
C ARG A 39 11.42 6.57 -3.33
N PRO A 40 11.00 7.60 -2.56
CA PRO A 40 11.59 7.83 -1.23
C PRO A 40 11.39 6.67 -0.24
N LEU A 41 10.27 5.96 -0.32
CA LEU A 41 9.99 4.77 0.47
C LEU A 41 10.85 3.58 -0.01
N ILE A 42 10.85 3.36 -1.32
CA ILE A 42 11.55 2.24 -1.95
C ILE A 42 13.07 2.34 -1.70
N ASP A 43 13.65 3.53 -1.86
CA ASP A 43 15.09 3.73 -1.65
C ASP A 43 15.52 3.43 -0.21
N LYS A 44 14.70 3.82 0.77
CA LYS A 44 14.96 3.48 2.17
C LYS A 44 14.88 1.98 2.45
N LEU A 45 13.91 1.27 1.86
CA LEU A 45 13.84 -0.19 1.95
C LEU A 45 15.07 -0.84 1.30
N ALA A 46 15.48 -0.32 0.15
CA ALA A 46 16.60 -0.84 -0.65
C ALA A 46 17.98 -0.66 0.00
N GLU A 47 18.11 0.22 1.00
CA GLU A 47 19.33 0.31 1.83
C GLU A 47 19.60 -0.97 2.61
N HIS A 48 18.55 -1.78 2.88
CA HIS A 48 18.61 -2.94 3.76
C HIS A 48 18.11 -4.24 3.13
N LEU A 49 17.34 -4.17 2.04
CA LEU A 49 16.58 -5.27 1.46
C LEU A 49 16.82 -5.38 -0.07
N ASP A 50 16.64 -6.58 -0.61
CA ASP A 50 16.53 -6.86 -2.04
C ASP A 50 15.06 -6.66 -2.45
N VAL A 51 14.76 -5.48 -2.96
CA VAL A 51 13.39 -5.02 -3.21
C VAL A 51 12.96 -5.35 -4.62
N ALA A 52 11.80 -6.00 -4.80
CA ALA A 52 11.05 -6.02 -6.04
C ALA A 52 9.77 -5.21 -5.87
N VAL A 53 9.47 -4.37 -6.84
CA VAL A 53 8.27 -3.53 -6.86
C VAL A 53 7.79 -3.38 -8.30
N HIS A 54 6.47 -3.28 -8.49
CA HIS A 54 5.88 -3.06 -9.80
C HIS A 54 4.89 -1.91 -9.76
N ASP A 55 4.72 -1.23 -10.88
CA ASP A 55 3.53 -0.41 -11.08
C ASP A 55 2.35 -1.37 -11.14
N GLN A 56 1.46 -1.27 -10.15
CA GLN A 56 0.31 -2.18 -10.10
C GLN A 56 -0.58 -1.95 -11.33
N ARG A 57 -1.30 -3.00 -11.76
CA ARG A 57 -2.21 -2.90 -12.91
C ARG A 57 -3.06 -1.63 -12.84
N CYS A 58 -3.34 -1.02 -13.97
CA CYS A 58 -4.04 0.25 -14.12
C CYS A 58 -3.20 1.50 -13.80
N LEU A 59 -1.94 1.39 -13.36
CA LEU A 59 -1.13 2.54 -12.95
C LEU A 59 0.22 2.62 -13.68
N GLY A 60 0.74 3.84 -13.76
CA GLY A 60 2.10 4.12 -14.18
C GLY A 60 2.41 3.61 -15.58
N ARG A 61 3.41 2.74 -15.69
CA ARG A 61 3.87 2.12 -16.94
C ARG A 61 3.27 0.74 -17.18
N THR A 62 2.51 0.21 -16.22
CA THR A 62 1.74 -1.02 -16.39
C THR A 62 0.44 -0.71 -17.13
N GLY A 63 0.12 -1.52 -18.11
CA GLY A 63 -1.06 -1.32 -18.97
C GLY A 63 -2.40 -1.42 -18.23
N LEU A 64 -3.45 -0.98 -18.94
CA LEU A 64 -4.82 -1.19 -18.50
C LEU A 64 -5.31 -2.57 -18.97
N PRO A 65 -5.92 -3.37 -18.08
CA PRO A 65 -6.60 -4.58 -18.50
C PRO A 65 -7.88 -4.25 -19.30
N PRO A 66 -8.37 -5.17 -20.14
CA PRO A 66 -9.60 -4.96 -20.92
C PRO A 66 -10.86 -4.91 -20.05
N THR A 67 -10.83 -5.52 -18.87
CA THR A 67 -11.96 -5.63 -17.92
C THR A 67 -11.62 -5.03 -16.58
N GLN A 68 -12.65 -4.75 -15.78
CA GLN A 68 -12.49 -4.28 -14.40
C GLN A 68 -11.73 -5.33 -13.57
N PRO A 69 -10.56 -4.99 -12.98
CA PRO A 69 -9.81 -5.93 -12.15
C PRO A 69 -10.45 -6.12 -10.78
N THR A 70 -10.16 -7.27 -10.19
CA THR A 70 -10.48 -7.64 -8.81
C THR A 70 -9.21 -7.63 -7.95
N MET A 71 -9.34 -7.72 -6.62
CA MET A 71 -8.17 -7.83 -5.72
C MET A 71 -7.37 -9.12 -6.01
N ALA A 72 -8.02 -10.19 -6.44
CA ALA A 72 -7.37 -11.43 -6.84
C ALA A 72 -6.47 -11.25 -8.08
N ASP A 73 -6.86 -10.38 -9.03
CA ASP A 73 -6.03 -10.09 -10.21
C ASP A 73 -4.73 -9.37 -9.82
N TYR A 74 -4.77 -8.44 -8.85
CA TYR A 74 -3.56 -7.80 -8.31
C TYR A 74 -2.64 -8.81 -7.60
N ALA A 75 -3.20 -9.77 -6.88
CA ALA A 75 -2.43 -10.84 -6.25
C ALA A 75 -1.83 -11.80 -7.28
N ALA A 76 -2.55 -12.11 -8.36
CA ALA A 76 -2.07 -12.95 -9.45
C ALA A 76 -0.90 -12.29 -10.23
N ASP A 77 -0.94 -10.98 -10.46
CA ASP A 77 0.18 -10.24 -11.05
C ASP A 77 1.45 -10.37 -10.20
N ALA A 78 1.28 -10.25 -8.89
CA ALA A 78 2.37 -10.37 -7.93
C ALA A 78 2.97 -11.79 -7.94
N LEU A 79 2.13 -12.83 -8.01
CA LEU A 79 2.59 -14.20 -8.13
C LEU A 79 3.38 -14.41 -9.42
N ALA A 80 2.86 -13.96 -10.56
CA ALA A 80 3.55 -14.04 -11.84
C ALA A 80 4.91 -13.33 -11.81
N LEU A 81 4.99 -12.16 -11.16
CA LEU A 81 6.23 -11.42 -11.01
C LEU A 81 7.27 -12.19 -10.18
N VAL A 82 6.90 -12.71 -9.01
CA VAL A 82 7.87 -13.42 -8.15
C VAL A 82 8.29 -14.76 -8.77
N ASP A 83 7.43 -15.44 -9.52
CA ASP A 83 7.76 -16.64 -10.28
C ASP A 83 8.72 -16.31 -11.42
N HIS A 84 8.50 -15.21 -12.15
CA HIS A 84 9.42 -14.71 -13.18
C HIS A 84 10.81 -14.38 -12.61
N LEU A 85 10.86 -13.83 -11.38
CA LEU A 85 12.11 -13.52 -10.68
C LEU A 85 12.80 -14.76 -10.07
N GLY A 86 12.16 -15.92 -10.08
CA GLY A 86 12.66 -17.13 -9.42
C GLY A 86 12.69 -16.99 -7.89
N TRP A 87 11.74 -16.23 -7.32
CA TRP A 87 11.62 -16.03 -5.89
C TRP A 87 10.64 -17.06 -5.30
N ASP A 88 11.12 -18.09 -4.67
CA ASP A 88 10.29 -19.10 -4.02
C ASP A 88 9.67 -18.57 -2.74
N ARG A 89 10.50 -18.01 -1.84
CA ARG A 89 10.06 -17.40 -0.58
C ARG A 89 10.68 -16.02 -0.40
N PHE A 90 9.87 -15.08 0.13
CA PHE A 90 10.25 -13.67 0.28
C PHE A 90 9.40 -13.00 1.37
N ALA A 91 9.85 -11.85 1.86
CA ALA A 91 9.02 -10.99 2.70
C ALA A 91 8.07 -10.17 1.82
N VAL A 92 6.96 -9.74 2.41
CA VAL A 92 5.97 -8.88 1.75
C VAL A 92 5.78 -7.61 2.57
N PHE A 93 5.81 -6.47 1.89
CA PHE A 93 5.47 -5.16 2.44
C PHE A 93 4.30 -4.58 1.67
N GLY A 94 3.23 -4.23 2.36
CA GLY A 94 2.06 -3.58 1.75
C GLY A 94 1.61 -2.35 2.53
N ILE A 95 1.46 -1.22 1.84
CA ILE A 95 0.98 0.02 2.42
C ILE A 95 -0.39 0.43 1.84
N SER A 96 -1.37 0.73 2.69
CA SER A 96 -2.70 1.19 2.31
C SER A 96 -3.40 0.19 1.36
N PHE A 97 -3.75 0.57 0.14
CA PHE A 97 -4.24 -0.34 -0.91
C PHE A 97 -3.27 -1.51 -1.15
N GLY A 98 -1.97 -1.24 -1.16
CA GLY A 98 -0.97 -2.31 -1.27
C GLY A 98 -1.02 -3.29 -0.09
N GLY A 99 -1.45 -2.85 1.09
CA GLY A 99 -1.73 -3.74 2.22
C GLY A 99 -2.95 -4.63 1.99
N MET A 100 -3.96 -4.16 1.24
CA MET A 100 -5.10 -5.00 0.82
C MET A 100 -4.65 -6.07 -0.19
N VAL A 101 -3.83 -5.69 -1.17
CA VAL A 101 -3.25 -6.65 -2.13
C VAL A 101 -2.35 -7.67 -1.41
N ALA A 102 -1.52 -7.20 -0.47
CA ALA A 102 -0.67 -8.05 0.34
C ALA A 102 -1.47 -9.07 1.18
N GLN A 103 -2.61 -8.65 1.75
CA GLN A 103 -3.52 -9.56 2.44
C GLN A 103 -4.14 -10.58 1.49
N GLU A 104 -4.65 -10.17 0.31
CA GLU A 104 -5.18 -11.10 -0.69
C GLU A 104 -4.13 -12.11 -1.13
N PHE A 105 -2.89 -11.66 -1.39
CA PHE A 105 -1.77 -12.54 -1.70
C PHE A 105 -1.44 -13.50 -0.56
N ALA A 106 -1.43 -13.00 0.69
CA ALA A 106 -1.06 -13.79 1.85
C ALA A 106 -2.09 -14.89 2.22
N VAL A 107 -3.38 -14.63 1.99
CA VAL A 107 -4.42 -15.66 2.23
C VAL A 107 -4.51 -16.70 1.13
N THR A 108 -3.97 -16.40 -0.08
CA THR A 108 -3.97 -17.32 -1.23
C THR A 108 -2.66 -18.09 -1.39
N HIS A 109 -1.53 -17.50 -0.96
CA HIS A 109 -0.18 -18.07 -1.11
C HIS A 109 0.64 -17.94 0.19
N PRO A 110 0.13 -18.40 1.34
CA PRO A 110 0.80 -18.23 2.63
C PRO A 110 2.18 -18.90 2.69
N GLU A 111 2.40 -19.99 1.94
CA GLU A 111 3.66 -20.73 1.88
C GLU A 111 4.81 -19.92 1.24
N ARG A 112 4.49 -18.92 0.42
CA ARG A 112 5.47 -18.08 -0.28
C ARG A 112 6.07 -16.99 0.62
N ILE A 113 5.43 -16.67 1.76
CA ILE A 113 5.77 -15.53 2.56
C ILE A 113 6.63 -15.92 3.77
N THR A 114 7.77 -15.25 3.93
CA THR A 114 8.62 -15.40 5.11
C THR A 114 8.22 -14.45 6.23
N ARG A 115 7.84 -13.22 5.91
CA ARG A 115 7.37 -12.16 6.83
C ARG A 115 6.40 -11.24 6.10
N LEU A 116 5.40 -10.73 6.80
CA LEU A 116 4.38 -9.83 6.24
C LEU A 116 4.32 -8.53 7.04
N ALA A 117 4.52 -7.39 6.39
CA ALA A 117 4.31 -6.07 6.98
C ALA A 117 3.11 -5.38 6.31
N LEU A 118 2.09 -5.09 7.10
CA LEU A 118 0.84 -4.43 6.69
C LEU A 118 0.75 -3.05 7.33
N LEU A 119 0.81 -1.99 6.54
CA LEU A 119 0.79 -0.62 7.00
C LEU A 119 -0.49 0.11 6.59
N CYS A 120 -1.15 0.79 7.55
CA CYS A 120 -2.33 1.66 7.34
C CYS A 120 -3.36 1.08 6.36
N THR A 121 -3.78 -0.16 6.60
CA THR A 121 -4.65 -0.92 5.68
C THR A 121 -5.92 -1.43 6.39
N SER A 122 -6.80 -2.08 5.65
CA SER A 122 -8.10 -2.55 6.12
C SER A 122 -8.35 -3.97 5.63
N PRO A 123 -9.06 -4.81 6.39
CA PRO A 123 -9.35 -6.18 5.99
C PRO A 123 -10.60 -6.31 5.11
N GLY A 124 -11.44 -5.27 5.06
CA GLY A 124 -12.77 -5.35 4.45
C GLY A 124 -13.78 -6.14 5.26
N GLY A 125 -14.96 -6.37 4.68
CA GLY A 125 -16.03 -7.15 5.28
C GLY A 125 -16.41 -6.69 6.69
N ALA A 126 -16.66 -7.64 7.58
CA ALA A 126 -17.01 -7.35 8.97
C ALA A 126 -15.84 -6.80 9.82
N GLY A 127 -14.62 -6.87 9.30
CA GLY A 127 -13.43 -6.31 9.97
C GLY A 127 -13.23 -4.81 9.76
N GLY A 128 -14.07 -4.18 8.96
CA GLY A 128 -14.03 -2.75 8.68
C GLY A 128 -13.33 -2.39 7.38
N SER A 129 -13.90 -1.41 6.70
CA SER A 129 -13.38 -0.87 5.44
C SER A 129 -12.63 0.44 5.69
N SER A 130 -11.72 0.77 4.79
CA SER A 130 -11.13 2.09 4.72
C SER A 130 -12.09 3.09 4.10
N TYR A 131 -11.80 4.40 4.28
CA TYR A 131 -12.59 5.48 3.69
C TYR A 131 -12.86 5.23 2.19
N PRO A 132 -14.09 5.46 1.69
CA PRO A 132 -14.48 5.16 0.31
C PRO A 132 -13.91 6.20 -0.67
N LEU A 133 -12.59 6.13 -0.94
CA LEU A 133 -11.88 7.10 -1.79
C LEU A 133 -12.48 7.27 -3.20
N HIS A 134 -13.21 6.26 -3.70
CA HIS A 134 -13.91 6.33 -5.00
C HIS A 134 -14.98 7.42 -5.02
N GLU A 135 -15.59 7.73 -3.86
CA GLU A 135 -16.60 8.80 -3.77
C GLU A 135 -15.99 10.20 -3.89
N LEU A 136 -14.70 10.34 -3.59
CA LEU A 136 -13.99 11.63 -3.71
C LEU A 136 -13.82 12.07 -5.17
N LEU A 137 -13.84 11.14 -6.13
CA LEU A 137 -13.61 11.46 -7.54
C LEU A 137 -14.67 12.38 -8.13
N ASP A 138 -15.88 12.30 -7.61
CA ASP A 138 -17.04 13.02 -8.13
C ASP A 138 -17.33 14.32 -7.35
N LEU A 139 -16.51 14.63 -6.31
CA LEU A 139 -16.65 15.85 -5.52
C LEU A 139 -15.99 17.07 -6.18
N PRO A 140 -16.50 18.29 -5.91
CA PRO A 140 -15.82 19.52 -6.25
C PRO A 140 -14.38 19.56 -5.70
N PRO A 141 -13.40 20.19 -6.41
CA PRO A 141 -11.99 20.15 -6.02
C PRO A 141 -11.72 20.61 -4.58
N ASP A 142 -12.34 21.71 -4.13
CA ASP A 142 -12.11 22.25 -2.78
C ASP A 142 -12.67 21.33 -1.69
N GLU A 143 -13.81 20.71 -1.93
CA GLU A 143 -14.41 19.76 -1.01
C GLU A 143 -13.58 18.47 -0.94
N ARG A 144 -13.14 17.99 -2.09
CA ARG A 144 -12.24 16.83 -2.19
C ARG A 144 -10.92 17.08 -1.46
N ASP A 145 -10.28 18.25 -1.64
CA ASP A 145 -9.03 18.60 -0.93
C ASP A 145 -9.24 18.59 0.59
N ARG A 146 -10.28 19.24 1.08
CA ARG A 146 -10.60 19.29 2.52
C ARG A 146 -10.79 17.90 3.12
N ILE A 147 -11.55 17.03 2.44
CA ILE A 147 -11.79 15.66 2.92
C ILE A 147 -10.50 14.84 2.82
N SER A 148 -9.74 14.98 1.74
CA SER A 148 -8.46 14.28 1.56
C SER A 148 -7.46 14.63 2.66
N LEU A 149 -7.38 15.89 3.10
CA LEU A 149 -6.54 16.30 4.21
C LEU A 149 -6.92 15.59 5.52
N ARG A 150 -8.21 15.57 5.85
CA ARG A 150 -8.70 14.88 7.05
C ARG A 150 -8.51 13.36 6.99
N ASN A 151 -8.55 12.79 5.79
CA ASN A 151 -8.26 11.38 5.58
C ASN A 151 -6.76 11.06 5.77
N LEU A 152 -5.87 12.00 5.45
CA LEU A 152 -4.44 11.83 5.71
C LEU A 152 -4.12 11.85 7.20
N ASP A 153 -4.65 12.82 7.90
CA ASP A 153 -4.51 12.94 9.35
C ASP A 153 -5.71 13.72 9.91
N THR A 154 -6.43 13.14 10.84
CA THR A 154 -7.65 13.72 11.40
C THR A 154 -7.40 15.04 12.15
N ARG A 155 -6.16 15.37 12.47
CA ARG A 155 -5.74 16.63 13.09
C ARG A 155 -5.53 17.75 12.08
N TYR A 156 -5.34 17.45 10.80
CA TYR A 156 -4.97 18.42 9.78
C TYR A 156 -6.06 19.49 9.60
N ASP A 157 -5.69 20.69 10.01
CA ASP A 157 -6.34 21.94 9.71
C ASP A 157 -5.26 23.04 9.59
N ASP A 158 -5.65 24.27 9.28
CA ASP A 158 -4.70 25.36 9.05
C ASP A 158 -3.86 25.68 10.28
N ALA A 159 -4.45 25.59 11.48
CA ALA A 159 -3.75 25.85 12.74
C ALA A 159 -2.70 24.76 13.01
N PHE A 160 -3.09 23.48 12.91
CA PHE A 160 -2.15 22.38 13.08
C PHE A 160 -0.99 22.46 12.09
N LEU A 161 -1.29 22.69 10.81
CA LEU A 161 -0.26 22.76 9.77
C LEU A 161 0.65 24.00 9.93
N ALA A 162 0.17 25.10 10.56
CA ALA A 162 1.02 26.25 10.85
C ALA A 162 2.11 25.91 11.89
N ASP A 163 1.79 25.07 12.87
CA ASP A 163 2.69 24.69 13.96
C ASP A 163 3.55 23.44 13.62
N HIS A 164 3.22 22.73 12.52
CA HIS A 164 3.88 21.50 12.10
C HIS A 164 4.44 21.60 10.67
N PRO A 165 5.62 22.24 10.48
CA PRO A 165 6.16 22.55 9.15
C PRO A 165 6.49 21.31 8.31
N PHE A 166 6.81 20.18 8.93
CA PHE A 166 7.04 18.91 8.21
C PHE A 166 5.73 18.38 7.60
N ASP A 167 4.64 18.36 8.37
CA ASP A 167 3.32 17.95 7.88
C ASP A 167 2.81 18.89 6.79
N ARG A 168 3.02 20.19 6.95
CA ARG A 168 2.73 21.19 5.91
C ARG A 168 3.47 20.87 4.62
N MET A 169 4.77 20.54 4.69
CA MET A 169 5.57 20.17 3.50
C MET A 169 4.99 18.93 2.80
N ILE A 170 4.54 17.94 3.54
CA ILE A 170 3.87 16.74 2.98
C ILE A 170 2.60 17.15 2.24
N VAL A 171 1.74 17.95 2.88
CA VAL A 171 0.47 18.43 2.30
C VAL A 171 0.70 19.27 1.05
N ASP A 172 1.62 20.23 1.09
CA ASP A 172 1.96 21.07 -0.05
C ASP A 172 2.49 20.24 -1.23
N GLY A 173 3.32 19.26 -0.97
CA GLY A 173 3.81 18.32 -1.98
C GLY A 173 2.69 17.47 -2.60
N MET A 174 1.70 17.08 -1.82
CA MET A 174 0.53 16.34 -2.34
C MET A 174 -0.37 17.24 -3.19
N ARG A 175 -0.65 18.46 -2.73
CA ARG A 175 -1.41 19.46 -3.50
C ARG A 175 -0.73 19.77 -4.82
N ALA A 176 0.58 19.99 -4.82
CA ALA A 176 1.35 20.22 -6.04
C ALA A 176 1.23 19.06 -7.04
N ARG A 177 1.28 17.80 -6.56
CA ARG A 177 1.06 16.63 -7.43
C ARG A 177 -0.38 16.55 -7.96
N ALA A 178 -1.37 16.94 -7.16
CA ALA A 178 -2.78 16.92 -7.56
C ALA A 178 -3.09 17.94 -8.68
N THR A 179 -2.26 18.98 -8.88
CA THR A 179 -2.41 19.95 -9.98
C THR A 179 -1.85 19.45 -11.32
N VAL A 180 -1.07 18.37 -11.32
CA VAL A 180 -0.53 17.79 -12.56
C VAL A 180 -1.67 17.18 -13.36
N ALA A 181 -1.83 17.63 -14.60
CA ALA A 181 -2.86 17.12 -15.49
C ALA A 181 -2.63 15.62 -15.79
N LYS A 182 -3.67 14.83 -15.65
CA LYS A 182 -3.65 13.39 -15.94
C LYS A 182 -4.34 13.13 -17.28
N SER A 183 -3.85 12.17 -18.04
CA SER A 183 -4.51 11.71 -19.25
C SER A 183 -5.85 11.00 -18.92
N ALA A 184 -6.72 10.88 -19.91
CA ALA A 184 -7.96 10.12 -19.74
C ALA A 184 -7.71 8.66 -19.37
N GLU A 185 -6.63 8.07 -19.87
CA GLU A 185 -6.20 6.71 -19.55
C GLU A 185 -5.78 6.58 -18.08
N GLN A 186 -4.97 7.52 -17.58
CA GLN A 186 -4.56 7.56 -16.16
C GLN A 186 -5.77 7.70 -15.23
N LEU A 187 -6.71 8.59 -15.54
CA LEU A 187 -7.94 8.77 -14.76
C LEU A 187 -8.80 7.50 -14.76
N ARG A 188 -8.89 6.83 -15.93
CA ARG A 188 -9.60 5.54 -16.04
C ARG A 188 -8.92 4.48 -15.17
N GLY A 189 -7.59 4.38 -15.23
CA GLY A 189 -6.84 3.41 -14.44
C GLY A 189 -6.99 3.61 -12.94
N GLU A 190 -6.90 4.85 -12.46
CA GLU A 190 -7.14 5.19 -11.05
C GLU A 190 -8.56 4.82 -10.60
N ARG A 191 -9.56 5.09 -11.43
CA ARG A 191 -10.95 4.69 -11.15
C ARG A 191 -11.09 3.17 -11.06
N MET A 192 -10.50 2.43 -12.00
CA MET A 192 -10.51 0.96 -11.97
C MET A 192 -9.84 0.40 -10.71
N GLN A 193 -8.73 1.00 -10.25
CA GLN A 193 -8.09 0.59 -9.00
C GLN A 193 -8.97 0.86 -7.78
N LEU A 194 -9.61 2.04 -7.70
CA LEU A 194 -10.50 2.38 -6.60
C LEU A 194 -11.78 1.53 -6.60
N ASP A 195 -12.27 1.12 -7.77
CA ASP A 195 -13.39 0.19 -7.89
C ASP A 195 -13.02 -1.22 -7.42
N ALA A 196 -11.80 -1.72 -7.70
CA ALA A 196 -11.31 -2.98 -7.14
C ALA A 196 -11.20 -2.89 -5.60
N ARG A 197 -10.63 -1.79 -5.10
CA ARG A 197 -10.45 -1.53 -3.68
C ARG A 197 -11.75 -1.56 -2.88
N ARG A 198 -12.85 -1.00 -3.41
CA ARG A 198 -14.15 -0.95 -2.70
C ARG A 198 -14.75 -2.33 -2.42
N HIS A 199 -14.34 -3.35 -3.17
CA HIS A 199 -14.80 -4.73 -3.04
C HIS A 199 -13.81 -5.63 -2.28
N HIS A 200 -12.76 -5.04 -1.69
CA HIS A 200 -11.80 -5.80 -0.88
C HIS A 200 -12.47 -6.39 0.35
N ASP A 201 -12.36 -7.71 0.51
CA ASP A 201 -12.81 -8.45 1.68
C ASP A 201 -12.01 -9.75 1.85
N VAL A 202 -11.15 -9.78 2.84
CA VAL A 202 -10.40 -10.98 3.25
C VAL A 202 -10.68 -11.37 4.70
N TRP A 203 -11.66 -10.72 5.35
CA TRP A 203 -11.91 -10.83 6.77
C TRP A 203 -11.97 -12.28 7.27
N ASP A 204 -12.77 -13.12 6.63
CA ASP A 204 -12.95 -14.50 7.04
C ASP A 204 -11.76 -15.41 6.67
N ARG A 205 -10.86 -14.93 5.81
CA ARG A 205 -9.69 -15.69 5.32
C ARG A 205 -8.39 -15.32 6.05
N LEU A 206 -8.34 -14.25 6.85
CA LEU A 206 -7.12 -13.75 7.53
C LEU A 206 -6.44 -14.82 8.40
N GLY A 207 -7.20 -15.76 8.96
CA GLY A 207 -6.65 -16.88 9.75
C GLY A 207 -5.76 -17.85 8.95
N ALA A 208 -5.76 -17.78 7.62
CA ALA A 208 -4.84 -18.55 6.77
C ALA A 208 -3.41 -17.99 6.77
N ILE A 209 -3.20 -16.76 7.23
CA ILE A 209 -1.88 -16.14 7.32
C ILE A 209 -1.16 -16.70 8.54
N THR A 210 -0.07 -17.44 8.32
CA THR A 210 0.69 -18.14 9.36
C THR A 210 2.13 -17.63 9.53
N CYS A 211 2.61 -16.78 8.62
CA CYS A 211 3.94 -16.18 8.74
C CYS A 211 3.97 -15.10 9.83
N PRO A 212 5.14 -14.80 10.41
CA PRO A 212 5.31 -13.61 11.25
C PRO A 212 4.76 -12.37 10.55
N THR A 213 3.84 -11.65 11.23
CA THR A 213 3.14 -10.52 10.65
C THR A 213 3.23 -9.31 11.55
N LEU A 214 3.68 -8.18 10.99
CA LEU A 214 3.63 -6.86 11.61
C LEU A 214 2.46 -6.08 11.01
N ILE A 215 1.61 -5.55 11.87
CA ILE A 215 0.53 -4.65 11.51
C ILE A 215 0.85 -3.29 12.12
N ALA A 216 0.87 -2.24 11.31
CA ALA A 216 1.28 -0.91 11.74
C ALA A 216 0.27 0.15 11.28
N CYS A 217 -0.09 1.09 12.17
CA CYS A 217 -1.02 2.18 11.86
C CYS A 217 -0.65 3.47 12.57
N GLY A 218 -1.12 4.59 12.02
CA GLY A 218 -1.11 5.89 12.70
C GLY A 218 -2.35 6.06 13.57
N ASP A 219 -2.18 6.72 14.72
CA ASP A 219 -3.27 6.97 15.68
C ASP A 219 -4.35 7.92 15.14
N HIS A 220 -3.98 8.74 14.16
CA HIS A 220 -4.82 9.77 13.57
C HIS A 220 -5.16 9.52 12.09
N ASP A 221 -5.06 8.26 11.63
CA ASP A 221 -5.38 7.86 10.26
C ASP A 221 -6.89 7.97 10.01
N GLY A 222 -7.28 8.88 9.12
CA GLY A 222 -8.66 9.04 8.68
C GLY A 222 -9.04 8.17 7.48
N THR A 223 -8.04 7.63 6.75
CA THR A 223 -8.27 6.74 5.60
C THR A 223 -8.50 5.30 6.06
N ALA A 224 -7.60 4.77 6.89
CA ALA A 224 -7.67 3.42 7.45
C ALA A 224 -7.53 3.50 8.97
N PRO A 225 -8.59 3.82 9.70
CA PRO A 225 -8.55 4.01 11.14
C PRO A 225 -7.88 2.86 11.88
N ALA A 226 -7.22 3.15 13.00
CA ALA A 226 -6.49 2.16 13.81
C ALA A 226 -7.32 0.92 14.15
N ALA A 227 -8.66 1.06 14.29
CA ALA A 227 -9.58 -0.04 14.49
C ALA A 227 -9.51 -1.12 13.40
N ASN A 228 -9.19 -0.75 12.14
CA ASN A 228 -9.01 -1.72 11.07
C ASN A 228 -7.75 -2.57 11.28
N SER A 229 -6.67 -1.96 11.75
CA SER A 229 -5.43 -2.67 12.12
C SER A 229 -5.63 -3.57 13.33
N GLU A 230 -6.40 -3.13 14.33
CA GLU A 230 -6.80 -3.94 15.49
C GLU A 230 -7.64 -5.15 15.06
N ALA A 231 -8.56 -4.95 14.09
CA ALA A 231 -9.35 -6.02 13.53
C ALA A 231 -8.46 -7.06 12.81
N ILE A 232 -7.53 -6.63 11.94
CA ILE A 232 -6.57 -7.55 11.28
C ILE A 232 -5.77 -8.33 12.34
N HIS A 233 -5.25 -7.64 13.36
CA HIS A 233 -4.48 -8.24 14.44
C HIS A 233 -5.27 -9.32 15.18
N SER A 234 -6.56 -9.10 15.41
CA SER A 234 -7.43 -10.05 16.10
C SER A 234 -7.62 -11.39 15.37
N ARG A 235 -7.34 -11.42 14.05
CA ARG A 235 -7.54 -12.59 13.18
C ARG A 235 -6.27 -13.29 12.76
N ILE A 236 -5.10 -12.65 12.86
CA ILE A 236 -3.81 -13.26 12.50
C ILE A 236 -3.08 -13.67 13.77
N ALA A 237 -3.05 -14.97 14.03
CA ALA A 237 -2.42 -15.50 15.24
C ALA A 237 -0.91 -15.17 15.29
N GLY A 238 -0.44 -14.66 16.43
CA GLY A 238 0.97 -14.32 16.62
C GLY A 238 1.44 -13.07 15.86
N SER A 239 0.53 -12.29 15.27
CA SER A 239 0.88 -11.01 14.68
C SER A 239 1.29 -9.99 15.78
N GLU A 240 2.06 -8.98 15.37
CA GLU A 240 2.39 -7.82 16.18
C GLU A 240 1.59 -6.61 15.70
N LEU A 241 0.97 -5.87 16.62
CA LEU A 241 0.35 -4.58 16.32
C LEU A 241 1.19 -3.45 16.90
N ARG A 242 1.60 -2.51 16.05
CA ARG A 242 2.33 -1.31 16.48
C ARG A 242 1.58 -0.05 16.05
N ARG A 243 1.40 0.86 16.99
CA ARG A 243 0.76 2.15 16.77
C ARG A 243 1.79 3.27 16.84
N TYR A 244 1.64 4.24 15.96
CA TYR A 244 2.57 5.34 15.79
C TYR A 244 1.84 6.67 15.82
N GLU A 245 2.55 7.70 16.30
CA GLU A 245 2.08 9.06 16.17
C GLU A 245 2.00 9.46 14.70
N GLY A 246 0.86 10.03 14.28
CA GLY A 246 0.63 10.41 12.90
C GLY A 246 -0.66 9.85 12.31
N GLY A 247 -0.93 10.19 11.06
CA GLY A 247 -2.08 9.74 10.28
C GLY A 247 -1.75 8.62 9.31
N HIS A 248 -2.34 8.68 8.12
CA HIS A 248 -2.14 7.69 7.06
C HIS A 248 -0.70 7.63 6.54
N LEU A 249 0.07 8.69 6.76
CA LEU A 249 1.48 8.78 6.41
C LEU A 249 2.41 8.68 7.63
N PHE A 250 1.97 8.01 8.71
CA PHE A 250 2.71 7.85 9.96
C PHE A 250 4.16 7.38 9.75
N VAL A 251 4.41 6.60 8.73
CA VAL A 251 5.74 6.07 8.39
C VAL A 251 6.75 7.19 8.11
N TYR A 252 6.30 8.39 7.75
CA TYR A 252 7.13 9.57 7.59
C TYR A 252 7.05 10.52 8.79
N GLN A 253 5.95 10.51 9.53
CA GLN A 253 5.69 11.42 10.66
C GLN A 253 6.36 10.92 11.95
N ASP A 254 6.33 9.60 12.23
CA ASP A 254 6.96 9.02 13.42
C ASP A 254 8.31 8.38 13.06
N ARG A 255 9.38 8.91 13.66
CA ARG A 255 10.76 8.46 13.40
C ARG A 255 11.04 7.00 13.77
N ARG A 256 10.19 6.39 14.61
CA ARG A 256 10.32 4.98 15.02
C ARG A 256 9.79 4.03 13.96
N ALA A 257 8.81 4.46 13.17
CA ALA A 257 8.05 3.58 12.29
C ALA A 257 8.94 2.88 11.25
N PHE A 258 9.79 3.64 10.57
CA PHE A 258 10.65 3.06 9.52
C PHE A 258 11.68 2.07 10.04
N PRO A 259 12.49 2.40 11.09
CA PRO A 259 13.42 1.46 11.71
C PRO A 259 12.74 0.18 12.23
N ASP A 260 11.58 0.30 12.83
CA ASP A 260 10.81 -0.83 13.34
C ASP A 260 10.36 -1.78 12.22
N VAL A 261 9.87 -1.22 11.11
CA VAL A 261 9.44 -2.01 9.93
C VAL A 261 10.64 -2.70 9.28
N ILE A 262 11.75 -1.99 9.09
CA ILE A 262 12.99 -2.56 8.55
C ILE A 262 13.49 -3.68 9.47
N GLY A 263 13.59 -3.43 10.77
CA GLY A 263 14.01 -4.42 11.76
C GLY A 263 13.15 -5.67 11.72
N PHE A 264 11.83 -5.52 11.59
CA PHE A 264 10.92 -6.65 11.44
C PHE A 264 11.15 -7.43 10.14
N LEU A 265 11.35 -6.76 9.01
CA LEU A 265 11.53 -7.42 7.72
C LEU A 265 12.89 -8.10 7.57
N THR A 266 13.91 -7.67 8.32
CA THR A 266 15.29 -8.19 8.27
C THR A 266 15.60 -9.24 9.33
N GLY A 267 14.88 -9.29 10.41
CA GLY A 267 15.14 -10.12 11.57
C GLY A 267 14.41 -11.35 11.70
#